data_697725485777f66c8396397badf67a47
#
_entry.id   697725485777f66c8396397badf67a47
#
_cell.length_a   1.000
_cell.length_b   1.000
_cell.length_c   1.000
_cell.angle_alpha   90.00
_cell.angle_beta   90.00
_cell.angle_gamma   90.00
#
_symmetry.space_group_name_H-M   'P 1'
#
loop_
_entity.id
_entity.type
_entity.pdbx_description
1 polymer ?
#
loop_
_entity_poly.entity_id
_entity_poly.type
_entity_poly.pdbx_seq_one_letter_code
_entity_poly.pdbx_strand_id
1 'polypeptide(L)'
;MTNPNKDPYVSKATKKALMVKIFSSTPNAWFMDILENIPRYREDGPPYWLIFVGQNTRYCEAIPLQSKNILDVKTALTIFVDKYHPTKLTSDCERSFKSDDIKNYLRSKNVNQYFIVDQNHSALGVIDSCIKILRDLNQPQSGEVDEMSYDDKYRHFSMAKMRQVLNIYNSRKQKGLGNHSPEEMKNNPDLEKDYIFNSLVKRDKQERMPGFKLQKGDKVKIEIPKRDPYENTIDYDNNGNSTGTRIRVRKNRRKYTREYYEVLGKHGKMYRLQAEDKTTIVRPRFKLVKVQ
;
A
#
# COMPACT_ATOMS: atom_id res chain seq x y z
N MET A 1 39.95 1.13 -7.01
CA MET A 1 39.34 0.01 -6.24
C MET A 1 38.22 0.58 -5.37
N THR A 2 36.98 0.23 -5.63
CA THR A 2 35.84 0.69 -4.81
C THR A 2 35.82 -0.09 -3.51
N ASN A 3 35.74 0.61 -2.38
CA ASN A 3 35.70 0.00 -1.07
C ASN A 3 34.42 -0.90 -0.96
N PRO A 4 34.56 -2.24 -0.85
CA PRO A 4 33.42 -3.17 -0.83
C PRO A 4 32.50 -2.98 0.38
N ASN A 5 32.96 -2.23 1.39
CA ASN A 5 32.20 -1.93 2.60
C ASN A 5 31.37 -0.63 2.53
N LYS A 6 31.48 0.14 1.44
CA LYS A 6 30.71 1.36 1.28
C LYS A 6 29.37 1.04 0.63
N ASP A 7 28.28 1.49 1.25
CA ASP A 7 26.95 1.34 0.64
C ASP A 7 26.91 2.07 -0.71
N PRO A 8 26.36 1.44 -1.75
CA PRO A 8 26.26 2.09 -3.06
C PRO A 8 25.34 3.33 -2.94
N TYR A 9 25.84 4.45 -3.43
CA TYR A 9 25.06 5.69 -3.41
C TYR A 9 23.98 5.64 -4.49
N VAL A 10 22.74 5.71 -4.08
CA VAL A 10 21.60 5.92 -4.98
C VAL A 10 20.90 7.21 -4.60
N SER A 11 20.89 8.18 -5.49
CA SER A 11 20.22 9.44 -5.26
C SER A 11 18.71 9.24 -5.06
N LYS A 12 18.06 10.13 -4.28
CA LYS A 12 16.60 10.11 -4.13
C LYS A 12 15.88 10.26 -5.49
N ALA A 13 16.45 11.04 -6.40
CA ALA A 13 15.93 11.24 -7.74
C ALA A 13 15.96 9.94 -8.57
N THR A 14 17.10 9.23 -8.54
CA THR A 14 17.24 7.92 -9.22
C THR A 14 16.26 6.89 -8.64
N LYS A 15 16.13 6.83 -7.31
CA LYS A 15 15.18 5.92 -6.68
C LYS A 15 13.73 6.22 -7.08
N LYS A 16 13.35 7.51 -7.10
CA LYS A 16 12.01 7.93 -7.55
C LYS A 16 11.76 7.58 -9.02
N ALA A 17 12.76 7.73 -9.88
CA ALA A 17 12.69 7.34 -11.29
C ALA A 17 12.52 5.84 -11.48
N LEU A 18 13.03 5.01 -10.57
CA LEU A 18 12.89 3.55 -10.59
C LEU A 18 11.57 3.04 -10.01
N MET A 19 10.82 3.88 -9.29
CA MET A 19 9.51 3.50 -8.72
C MET A 19 8.45 3.50 -9.82
N VAL A 20 7.88 2.33 -10.08
CA VAL A 20 6.76 2.19 -11.01
C VAL A 20 5.50 2.73 -10.35
N LYS A 21 4.79 3.63 -11.05
CA LYS A 21 3.52 4.15 -10.60
C LYS A 21 2.49 3.03 -10.49
N ILE A 22 1.74 2.99 -9.39
CA ILE A 22 0.66 2.01 -9.20
C ILE A 22 -0.57 2.52 -9.96
N PHE A 23 -0.97 1.79 -10.98
CA PHE A 23 -2.21 2.00 -11.72
C PHE A 23 -2.67 0.69 -12.35
N SER A 24 -3.93 0.62 -12.76
CA SER A 24 -4.46 -0.50 -13.55
C SER A 24 -4.48 -0.12 -15.04
N SER A 25 -4.11 -1.07 -15.90
CA SER A 25 -4.36 -0.95 -17.36
C SER A 25 -5.83 -1.20 -17.71
N THR A 26 -6.60 -1.73 -16.78
CA THR A 26 -8.04 -1.98 -16.94
C THR A 26 -8.80 -0.85 -16.25
N PRO A 27 -9.76 -0.20 -16.92
CA PRO A 27 -10.62 0.80 -16.28
C PRO A 27 -11.51 0.17 -15.21
N ASN A 28 -12.03 1.00 -14.32
CA ASN A 28 -12.92 0.60 -13.24
C ASN A 28 -12.35 -0.53 -12.35
N ALA A 29 -11.03 -0.52 -12.15
CA ALA A 29 -10.33 -1.43 -11.24
C ALA A 29 -10.18 -0.77 -9.85
N TRP A 30 -10.35 -1.58 -8.77
CA TRP A 30 -10.37 -1.08 -7.41
C TRP A 30 -9.46 -1.88 -6.49
N PHE A 31 -8.99 -1.21 -5.45
CA PHE A 31 -8.44 -1.85 -4.26
C PHE A 31 -9.54 -2.00 -3.22
N MET A 32 -9.43 -3.01 -2.34
CA MET A 32 -10.26 -3.16 -1.16
C MET A 32 -9.42 -3.54 0.05
N ASP A 33 -9.81 -3.04 1.23
CA ASP A 33 -9.15 -3.31 2.51
C ASP A 33 -10.13 -3.10 3.67
N ILE A 34 -9.86 -3.69 4.83
CA ILE A 34 -10.68 -3.53 6.02
C ILE A 34 -10.01 -2.54 6.98
N LEU A 35 -10.65 -1.39 7.16
CA LEU A 35 -10.28 -0.42 8.17
C LEU A 35 -10.96 -0.78 9.50
N GLU A 36 -10.16 -0.96 10.55
CA GLU A 36 -10.65 -1.20 11.89
C GLU A 36 -10.85 0.13 12.64
N ASN A 37 -12.04 0.31 13.21
CA ASN A 37 -12.31 1.38 14.16
C ASN A 37 -11.69 1.05 15.53
N ILE A 38 -11.10 2.04 16.18
CA ILE A 38 -10.54 1.90 17.54
C ILE A 38 -11.03 3.06 18.39
N PRO A 39 -11.68 2.80 19.52
CA PRO A 39 -12.15 1.50 20.01
C PRO A 39 -13.37 0.97 19.23
N ARG A 40 -13.48 -0.35 19.12
CA ARG A 40 -14.54 -1.03 18.32
C ARG A 40 -15.94 -0.95 18.94
N TYR A 41 -16.02 -0.68 20.24
CA TYR A 41 -17.25 -0.75 21.03
C TYR A 41 -17.96 0.61 21.19
N ARG A 42 -17.59 1.62 20.40
CA ARG A 42 -18.34 2.89 20.41
C ARG A 42 -19.65 2.74 19.63
N GLU A 43 -20.73 3.23 20.25
CA GLU A 43 -22.08 3.10 19.69
C GLU A 43 -22.32 3.97 18.46
N ASP A 44 -21.52 5.02 18.27
CA ASP A 44 -21.67 5.99 17.19
C ASP A 44 -21.07 5.57 15.84
N GLY A 45 -20.48 4.36 15.75
CA GLY A 45 -19.90 3.84 14.52
C GLY A 45 -19.77 2.32 14.49
N PRO A 46 -19.57 1.74 13.28
CA PRO A 46 -19.36 0.31 13.14
C PRO A 46 -17.97 -0.09 13.64
N PRO A 47 -17.75 -1.34 14.07
CA PRO A 47 -16.43 -1.83 14.47
C PRO A 47 -15.43 -1.87 13.32
N TYR A 48 -15.90 -1.97 12.08
CA TYR A 48 -15.05 -2.03 10.87
C TYR A 48 -15.69 -1.29 9.70
N TRP A 49 -14.82 -0.92 8.75
CA TRP A 49 -15.22 -0.38 7.46
C TRP A 49 -14.56 -1.16 6.34
N LEU A 50 -15.32 -1.61 5.35
CA LEU A 50 -14.76 -2.10 4.10
C LEU A 50 -14.51 -0.90 3.18
N ILE A 51 -13.23 -0.60 2.95
CA ILE A 51 -12.78 0.53 2.15
C ILE A 51 -12.52 0.07 0.73
N PHE A 52 -12.99 0.84 -0.23
CA PHE A 52 -12.70 0.65 -1.65
C PHE A 52 -12.05 1.90 -2.22
N VAL A 53 -10.98 1.74 -3.00
CA VAL A 53 -10.29 2.86 -3.66
C VAL A 53 -10.06 2.52 -5.12
N GLY A 54 -10.56 3.36 -6.03
CA GLY A 54 -10.32 3.22 -7.46
C GLY A 54 -8.83 3.26 -7.80
N GLN A 55 -8.32 2.26 -8.53
CA GLN A 55 -6.89 2.16 -8.84
C GLN A 55 -6.38 3.32 -9.68
N ASN A 56 -7.23 3.84 -10.56
CA ASN A 56 -6.91 4.96 -11.46
C ASN A 56 -7.54 6.26 -11.00
N THR A 57 -8.81 6.22 -10.60
CA THR A 57 -9.60 7.38 -10.21
C THR A 57 -9.28 7.91 -8.82
N ARG A 58 -8.72 7.06 -7.92
CA ARG A 58 -8.53 7.34 -6.50
C ARG A 58 -9.82 7.60 -5.73
N TYR A 59 -10.99 7.47 -6.35
CA TYR A 59 -12.26 7.62 -5.67
C TYR A 59 -12.37 6.61 -4.54
N CYS A 60 -12.78 7.08 -3.37
CA CYS A 60 -12.89 6.27 -2.17
C CYS A 60 -14.35 6.08 -1.77
N GLU A 61 -14.70 4.84 -1.44
CA GLU A 61 -15.98 4.46 -0.86
C GLU A 61 -15.73 3.66 0.42
N ALA A 62 -16.62 3.75 1.40
CA ALA A 62 -16.56 3.00 2.64
C ALA A 62 -17.93 2.43 2.99
N ILE A 63 -17.97 1.13 3.29
CA ILE A 63 -19.19 0.42 3.68
C ILE A 63 -18.99 -0.12 5.09
N PRO A 64 -19.94 0.13 6.03
CA PRO A 64 -19.83 -0.34 7.40
C PRO A 64 -19.89 -1.86 7.48
N LEU A 65 -19.09 -2.45 8.38
CA LEU A 65 -19.08 -3.87 8.70
C LEU A 65 -19.28 -4.07 10.20
N GLN A 66 -20.13 -5.02 10.58
CA GLN A 66 -20.29 -5.42 11.98
C GLN A 66 -19.20 -6.40 12.41
N SER A 67 -18.68 -7.20 11.47
CA SER A 67 -17.58 -8.12 11.75
C SER A 67 -16.74 -8.36 10.47
N LYS A 68 -15.60 -9.04 10.65
CA LYS A 68 -14.76 -9.52 9.51
C LYS A 68 -15.20 -10.90 9.01
N ASN A 69 -16.38 -11.39 9.39
CA ASN A 69 -16.87 -12.68 8.93
C ASN A 69 -17.22 -12.64 7.42
N ILE A 70 -17.32 -13.81 6.80
CA ILE A 70 -17.56 -13.94 5.37
C ILE A 70 -18.91 -13.34 4.96
N LEU A 71 -19.95 -13.50 5.80
CA LEU A 71 -21.30 -13.03 5.50
C LEU A 71 -21.37 -11.50 5.44
N ASP A 72 -20.83 -10.82 6.46
CA ASP A 72 -20.82 -9.36 6.52
C ASP A 72 -20.00 -8.75 5.39
N VAL A 73 -18.82 -9.33 5.12
CA VAL A 73 -17.96 -8.90 4.01
C VAL A 73 -18.65 -9.13 2.66
N LYS A 74 -19.33 -10.28 2.46
CA LYS A 74 -20.09 -10.56 1.24
C LYS A 74 -21.25 -9.60 1.03
N THR A 75 -21.97 -9.26 2.10
CA THR A 75 -23.06 -8.28 2.06
C THR A 75 -22.56 -6.90 1.63
N ALA A 76 -21.47 -6.42 2.23
CA ALA A 76 -20.85 -5.14 1.86
C ALA A 76 -20.31 -5.18 0.40
N LEU A 77 -19.68 -6.28 -0.01
CA LEU A 77 -19.25 -6.47 -1.38
C LEU A 77 -20.42 -6.44 -2.37
N THR A 78 -21.56 -7.02 -2.01
CA THR A 78 -22.76 -7.01 -2.87
C THR A 78 -23.23 -5.57 -3.09
N ILE A 79 -23.34 -4.76 -2.04
CA ILE A 79 -23.70 -3.34 -2.13
C ILE A 79 -22.73 -2.59 -3.06
N PHE A 80 -21.43 -2.85 -2.91
CA PHE A 80 -20.40 -2.20 -3.71
C PHE A 80 -20.45 -2.62 -5.18
N VAL A 81 -20.47 -3.92 -5.44
CA VAL A 81 -20.44 -4.48 -6.79
C VAL A 81 -21.68 -4.08 -7.60
N ASP A 82 -22.86 -4.10 -6.98
CA ASP A 82 -24.11 -3.70 -7.65
C ASP A 82 -24.17 -2.18 -7.92
N LYS A 83 -23.47 -1.36 -7.13
CA LYS A 83 -23.41 0.10 -7.33
C LYS A 83 -22.35 0.52 -8.37
N TYR A 84 -21.17 -0.12 -8.35
CA TYR A 84 -20.00 0.35 -9.09
C TYR A 84 -19.60 -0.53 -10.28
N HIS A 85 -20.10 -1.77 -10.35
CA HIS A 85 -19.79 -2.77 -11.40
C HIS A 85 -18.27 -2.87 -11.68
N PRO A 86 -17.43 -3.11 -10.65
CA PRO A 86 -15.99 -3.14 -10.83
C PRO A 86 -15.56 -4.23 -11.80
N THR A 87 -14.56 -3.95 -12.64
CA THR A 87 -13.96 -4.97 -13.51
C THR A 87 -12.95 -5.85 -12.76
N LYS A 88 -12.34 -5.27 -11.72
CA LYS A 88 -11.28 -5.92 -10.95
C LYS A 88 -11.26 -5.42 -9.52
N LEU A 89 -11.13 -6.34 -8.56
CA LEU A 89 -10.86 -6.07 -7.16
C LEU A 89 -9.49 -6.62 -6.77
N THR A 90 -8.69 -5.80 -6.11
CA THR A 90 -7.35 -6.15 -5.63
C THR A 90 -7.29 -5.93 -4.13
N SER A 91 -6.86 -6.94 -3.36
CA SER A 91 -6.72 -6.86 -1.92
C SER A 91 -5.44 -7.54 -1.43
N ASP A 92 -5.17 -7.44 -0.16
CA ASP A 92 -4.27 -8.35 0.54
C ASP A 92 -4.85 -9.76 0.65
N CYS A 93 -4.13 -10.63 1.36
CA CYS A 93 -4.50 -12.02 1.57
C CYS A 93 -5.40 -12.22 2.81
N GLU A 94 -6.23 -11.25 3.19
CA GLU A 94 -7.19 -11.40 4.31
C GLU A 94 -8.02 -12.68 4.14
N ARG A 95 -8.24 -13.41 5.25
CA ARG A 95 -8.90 -14.72 5.23
C ARG A 95 -10.33 -14.68 4.67
N SER A 96 -11.08 -13.64 5.02
CA SER A 96 -12.45 -13.46 4.53
C SER A 96 -12.49 -13.28 3.01
N PHE A 97 -11.57 -12.48 2.43
CA PHE A 97 -11.50 -12.26 0.98
C PHE A 97 -11.14 -13.49 0.18
N LYS A 98 -10.43 -14.45 0.79
CA LYS A 98 -10.02 -15.71 0.17
C LYS A 98 -11.07 -16.80 0.19
N SER A 99 -12.21 -16.58 0.86
CA SER A 99 -13.25 -17.60 0.96
C SER A 99 -13.81 -17.96 -0.43
N ASP A 100 -14.22 -19.19 -0.59
CA ASP A 100 -14.80 -19.66 -1.85
C ASP A 100 -16.14 -18.99 -2.12
N ASP A 101 -16.91 -18.65 -1.09
CA ASP A 101 -18.16 -17.89 -1.22
C ASP A 101 -17.95 -16.53 -1.90
N ILE A 102 -16.92 -15.77 -1.46
CA ILE A 102 -16.60 -14.48 -2.06
C ILE A 102 -16.05 -14.66 -3.47
N LYS A 103 -15.15 -15.63 -3.69
CA LYS A 103 -14.62 -15.91 -5.02
C LYS A 103 -15.71 -16.28 -6.02
N ASN A 104 -16.63 -17.18 -5.62
CA ASN A 104 -17.73 -17.62 -6.48
C ASN A 104 -18.71 -16.48 -6.76
N TYR A 105 -19.01 -15.64 -5.74
CA TYR A 105 -19.83 -14.45 -5.92
C TYR A 105 -19.19 -13.48 -6.92
N LEU A 106 -17.92 -13.09 -6.74
CA LEU A 106 -17.24 -12.16 -7.64
C LEU A 106 -17.15 -12.72 -9.07
N ARG A 107 -16.89 -14.03 -9.21
CA ARG A 107 -16.88 -14.71 -10.52
C ARG A 107 -18.26 -14.64 -11.20
N SER A 108 -19.36 -14.86 -10.46
CA SER A 108 -20.73 -14.76 -11.00
C SER A 108 -21.08 -13.35 -11.49
N LYS A 109 -20.41 -12.32 -10.95
CA LYS A 109 -20.56 -10.92 -11.36
C LYS A 109 -19.51 -10.48 -12.40
N ASN A 110 -18.71 -11.40 -12.95
CA ASN A 110 -17.60 -11.13 -13.88
C ASN A 110 -16.53 -10.18 -13.31
N VAL A 111 -16.32 -10.19 -12.01
CA VAL A 111 -15.31 -9.38 -11.32
C VAL A 111 -14.04 -10.20 -11.12
N ASN A 112 -12.92 -9.73 -11.68
CA ASN A 112 -11.61 -10.36 -11.51
C ASN A 112 -11.05 -10.06 -10.11
N GLN A 113 -10.86 -11.10 -9.30
CA GLN A 113 -10.22 -10.96 -7.99
C GLN A 113 -8.72 -11.20 -8.08
N TYR A 114 -7.93 -10.30 -7.48
CA TYR A 114 -6.47 -10.40 -7.45
C TYR A 114 -5.95 -10.16 -6.03
N PHE A 115 -5.09 -11.08 -5.56
CA PHE A 115 -4.45 -10.97 -4.25
C PHE A 115 -3.00 -10.51 -4.36
N ILE A 116 -2.60 -9.60 -3.49
CA ILE A 116 -1.21 -9.20 -3.36
C ILE A 116 -0.57 -10.07 -2.27
N VAL A 117 0.41 -10.85 -2.69
CA VAL A 117 1.17 -11.73 -1.78
C VAL A 117 2.19 -10.91 -1.00
N ASP A 118 2.42 -11.27 0.27
CA ASP A 118 3.17 -10.56 1.34
C ASP A 118 4.47 -9.82 0.97
N GLN A 119 5.12 -10.16 -0.11
CA GLN A 119 6.39 -9.52 -0.48
C GLN A 119 6.22 -8.19 -1.25
N ASN A 120 5.01 -7.78 -1.59
CA ASN A 120 4.76 -6.60 -2.42
C ASN A 120 3.79 -5.59 -1.78
N HIS A 121 3.95 -5.30 -0.49
CA HIS A 121 3.17 -4.28 0.23
C HIS A 121 3.11 -2.92 -0.49
N SER A 122 4.12 -2.59 -1.31
CA SER A 122 4.10 -1.36 -2.10
C SER A 122 2.97 -1.30 -3.12
N ALA A 123 2.40 -2.44 -3.52
CA ALA A 123 1.29 -2.48 -4.48
C ALA A 123 -0.04 -2.01 -3.86
N LEU A 124 -0.20 -2.11 -2.52
CA LEU A 124 -1.33 -1.57 -1.77
C LEU A 124 -1.14 -0.09 -1.38
N GLY A 125 0.00 0.50 -1.66
CA GLY A 125 0.33 1.87 -1.22
C GLY A 125 -0.67 2.96 -1.62
N VAL A 126 -1.57 2.67 -2.56
CA VAL A 126 -2.68 3.57 -2.93
C VAL A 126 -3.76 3.56 -1.86
N ILE A 127 -4.23 2.36 -1.46
CA ILE A 127 -5.27 2.24 -0.43
C ILE A 127 -4.72 2.60 0.93
N ASP A 128 -3.48 2.22 1.26
CA ASP A 128 -2.80 2.63 2.50
C ASP A 128 -2.70 4.16 2.61
N SER A 129 -2.33 4.83 1.51
CA SER A 129 -2.27 6.30 1.45
C SER A 129 -3.65 6.93 1.61
N CYS A 130 -4.69 6.34 1.03
CA CYS A 130 -6.05 6.80 1.19
C CYS A 130 -6.49 6.68 2.65
N ILE A 131 -6.35 5.51 3.27
CA ILE A 131 -6.69 5.27 4.68
C ILE A 131 -5.94 6.25 5.59
N LYS A 132 -4.66 6.49 5.33
CA LYS A 132 -3.89 7.48 6.09
C LYS A 132 -4.51 8.88 5.96
N ILE A 133 -4.83 9.32 4.75
CA ILE A 133 -5.45 10.64 4.52
C ILE A 133 -6.82 10.74 5.21
N LEU A 134 -7.64 9.68 5.17
CA LEU A 134 -8.92 9.66 5.89
C LEU A 134 -8.71 9.84 7.40
N ARG A 135 -7.71 9.17 7.98
CA ARG A 135 -7.34 9.34 9.39
C ARG A 135 -6.84 10.76 9.69
N ASP A 136 -5.99 11.33 8.82
CA ASP A 136 -5.50 12.69 8.97
C ASP A 136 -6.66 13.71 8.89
N LEU A 137 -7.66 13.50 8.02
CA LEU A 137 -8.87 14.34 7.92
C LEU A 137 -9.85 14.16 9.08
N ASN A 138 -9.75 13.04 9.81
CA ASN A 138 -10.56 12.78 11.00
C ASN A 138 -10.01 13.48 12.25
N GLN A 139 -8.79 14.04 12.20
CA GLN A 139 -8.21 14.77 13.34
C GLN A 139 -9.00 16.06 13.62
N PRO A 140 -9.16 16.49 14.89
CA PRO A 140 -9.75 17.80 15.18
C PRO A 140 -8.82 18.90 14.68
N GLN A 141 -9.43 19.94 14.17
CA GLN A 141 -8.72 21.21 13.96
C GLN A 141 -8.36 21.77 15.34
N SER A 142 -7.06 22.03 15.52
CA SER A 142 -6.38 22.55 16.71
C SER A 142 -7.25 23.19 17.79
N GLY A 143 -7.25 22.65 19.01
CA GLY A 143 -7.81 23.27 20.21
C GLY A 143 -8.43 22.32 21.25
N GLU A 144 -8.92 21.17 20.87
CA GLU A 144 -9.54 20.22 21.79
C GLU A 144 -8.60 19.04 22.07
N VAL A 145 -7.61 19.26 22.92
CA VAL A 145 -6.72 18.18 23.40
C VAL A 145 -7.28 17.72 24.74
N ASP A 146 -8.22 16.80 24.71
CA ASP A 146 -8.56 16.00 25.88
C ASP A 146 -7.51 14.90 26.10
N GLU A 147 -7.28 14.53 27.36
CA GLU A 147 -6.26 13.59 27.86
C GLU A 147 -6.37 12.13 27.37
N MET A 148 -7.28 11.79 26.47
CA MET A 148 -7.27 10.48 25.80
C MET A 148 -6.08 10.41 24.83
N SER A 149 -5.37 9.29 24.84
CA SER A 149 -4.20 9.11 23.99
C SER A 149 -4.51 9.55 22.56
N TYR A 150 -3.73 10.50 22.07
CA TYR A 150 -3.87 11.19 20.78
C TYR A 150 -4.12 10.24 19.60
N ASP A 151 -3.64 9.01 19.68
CA ASP A 151 -3.74 8.01 18.61
C ASP A 151 -5.12 7.32 18.51
N ASP A 152 -5.84 7.12 19.64
CA ASP A 152 -7.05 6.29 19.64
C ASP A 152 -8.31 7.07 19.25
N LYS A 153 -8.36 8.38 19.59
CA LYS A 153 -9.52 9.24 19.30
C LYS A 153 -9.75 9.43 17.79
N TYR A 154 -8.68 9.41 16.98
CA TYR A 154 -8.73 9.67 15.52
C TYR A 154 -8.80 8.42 14.67
N ARG A 155 -8.78 7.27 15.29
CA ARG A 155 -8.94 5.98 14.62
C ARG A 155 -10.38 5.51 14.57
N HIS A 156 -11.30 6.24 15.23
CA HIS A 156 -12.71 5.95 15.23
C HIS A 156 -13.46 6.86 14.25
N PHE A 157 -14.26 6.24 13.39
CA PHE A 157 -15.15 6.93 12.45
C PHE A 157 -16.60 6.59 12.78
N SER A 158 -17.36 7.59 13.22
CA SER A 158 -18.82 7.48 13.22
C SER A 158 -19.36 7.47 11.78
N MET A 159 -20.61 7.07 11.58
CA MET A 159 -21.27 7.10 10.26
C MET A 159 -21.24 8.51 9.62
N ALA A 160 -21.52 9.54 10.42
CA ALA A 160 -21.49 10.92 9.96
C ALA A 160 -20.07 11.39 9.60
N LYS A 161 -19.10 11.06 10.45
CA LYS A 161 -17.70 11.46 10.24
C LYS A 161 -17.08 10.77 9.03
N MET A 162 -17.32 9.48 8.85
CA MET A 162 -16.83 8.78 7.64
C MET A 162 -17.38 9.43 6.37
N ARG A 163 -18.69 9.74 6.35
CA ARG A 163 -19.31 10.43 5.19
C ARG A 163 -18.67 11.80 4.94
N GLN A 164 -18.43 12.58 6.00
CA GLN A 164 -17.78 13.88 5.90
C GLN A 164 -16.36 13.79 5.30
N VAL A 165 -15.51 12.90 5.84
CA VAL A 165 -14.12 12.77 5.37
C VAL A 165 -14.03 12.21 3.96
N LEU A 166 -14.95 11.30 3.57
CA LEU A 166 -15.05 10.81 2.19
C LEU A 166 -15.40 11.92 1.21
N ASN A 167 -16.36 12.80 1.56
CA ASN A 167 -16.72 13.95 0.73
C ASN A 167 -15.50 14.88 0.53
N ILE A 168 -14.79 15.22 1.61
CA ILE A 168 -13.59 16.05 1.54
C ILE A 168 -12.51 15.38 0.68
N TYR A 169 -12.25 14.09 0.89
CA TYR A 169 -11.24 13.34 0.14
C TYR A 169 -11.57 13.28 -1.35
N ASN A 170 -12.82 12.94 -1.70
CA ASN A 170 -13.24 12.74 -3.08
C ASN A 170 -13.36 14.05 -3.88
N SER A 171 -13.68 15.17 -3.23
CA SER A 171 -13.77 16.49 -3.88
C SER A 171 -12.42 17.19 -4.02
N ARG A 172 -11.38 16.78 -3.27
CA ARG A 172 -10.07 17.44 -3.27
C ARG A 172 -9.27 17.12 -4.53
N LYS A 173 -8.85 18.16 -5.26
CA LYS A 173 -7.94 18.01 -6.42
C LYS A 173 -6.59 17.41 -6.03
N GLN A 174 -6.11 16.44 -6.80
CA GLN A 174 -4.87 15.71 -6.54
C GLN A 174 -3.87 15.88 -7.69
N LYS A 175 -2.64 16.30 -7.38
CA LYS A 175 -1.54 16.40 -8.37
C LYS A 175 -1.29 15.09 -9.12
N GLY A 176 -1.47 13.95 -8.43
CA GLY A 176 -1.31 12.61 -9.01
C GLY A 176 -2.33 12.27 -10.09
N LEU A 177 -3.46 12.96 -10.11
CA LEU A 177 -4.56 12.84 -11.07
C LEU A 177 -4.58 13.98 -12.11
N GLY A 178 -3.48 14.72 -12.29
CA GLY A 178 -3.46 15.85 -13.22
C GLY A 178 -4.27 17.06 -12.74
N ASN A 179 -4.37 17.26 -11.42
CA ASN A 179 -5.18 18.26 -10.73
C ASN A 179 -6.70 18.06 -10.84
N HIS A 180 -7.15 16.86 -11.18
CA HIS A 180 -8.55 16.47 -11.03
C HIS A 180 -8.82 15.92 -9.62
N SER A 181 -10.08 16.01 -9.19
CA SER A 181 -10.53 15.33 -7.98
C SER A 181 -10.85 13.85 -8.28
N PRO A 182 -10.81 12.96 -7.27
CA PRO A 182 -11.28 11.59 -7.43
C PRO A 182 -12.71 11.48 -7.95
N GLU A 183 -13.58 12.39 -7.55
CA GLU A 183 -14.97 12.46 -7.99
C GLU A 183 -15.10 12.84 -9.47
N GLU A 184 -14.34 13.86 -9.93
CA GLU A 184 -14.26 14.21 -11.36
C GLU A 184 -13.77 13.04 -12.20
N MET A 185 -12.71 12.35 -11.73
CA MET A 185 -12.15 11.17 -12.41
C MET A 185 -13.13 10.01 -12.50
N LYS A 186 -13.91 9.76 -11.43
CA LYS A 186 -14.91 8.70 -11.40
C LYS A 186 -16.11 8.99 -12.31
N ASN A 187 -16.55 10.25 -12.33
CA ASN A 187 -17.74 10.67 -13.09
C ASN A 187 -17.46 10.88 -14.58
N ASN A 188 -16.17 10.93 -14.97
CA ASN A 188 -15.77 11.09 -16.37
C ASN A 188 -14.86 9.93 -16.81
N PRO A 189 -15.41 8.90 -17.49
CA PRO A 189 -14.65 7.74 -17.96
C PRO A 189 -13.50 8.09 -18.92
N ASP A 190 -13.57 9.19 -19.65
CA ASP A 190 -12.52 9.59 -20.58
C ASP A 190 -11.29 10.11 -19.82
N LEU A 191 -11.47 10.81 -18.70
CA LEU A 191 -10.36 11.18 -17.83
C LEU A 191 -9.64 9.94 -17.27
N GLU A 192 -10.37 8.87 -16.94
CA GLU A 192 -9.73 7.62 -16.51
C GLU A 192 -8.94 6.97 -17.65
N LYS A 193 -9.49 6.94 -18.88
CA LYS A 193 -8.78 6.42 -20.07
C LYS A 193 -7.51 7.20 -20.35
N ASP A 194 -7.57 8.52 -20.33
CA ASP A 194 -6.42 9.42 -20.51
C ASP A 194 -5.34 9.19 -19.43
N TYR A 195 -5.77 9.03 -18.19
CA TYR A 195 -4.87 8.72 -17.10
C TYR A 195 -4.16 7.36 -17.31
N ILE A 196 -4.90 6.34 -17.74
CA ILE A 196 -4.34 5.02 -18.07
C ILE A 196 -3.34 5.15 -19.20
N PHE A 197 -3.72 5.79 -20.31
CA PHE A 197 -2.85 5.99 -21.46
C PHE A 197 -1.55 6.71 -21.08
N ASN A 198 -1.65 7.86 -20.41
CA ASN A 198 -0.50 8.63 -19.95
C ASN A 198 0.39 7.85 -18.97
N SER A 199 -0.22 7.00 -18.12
CA SER A 199 0.51 6.15 -17.19
C SER A 199 1.25 5.01 -17.91
N LEU A 200 0.66 4.45 -18.97
CA LEU A 200 1.32 3.45 -19.84
C LEU A 200 2.50 4.05 -20.59
N VAL A 201 2.32 5.22 -21.19
CA VAL A 201 3.40 5.94 -21.89
C VAL A 201 4.57 6.26 -20.95
N LYS A 202 4.27 6.75 -19.75
CA LYS A 202 5.30 7.04 -18.73
C LYS A 202 6.03 5.77 -18.30
N ARG A 203 5.32 4.66 -18.13
CA ARG A 203 5.91 3.37 -17.77
C ARG A 203 6.81 2.85 -18.88
N ASP A 204 6.37 2.93 -20.13
CA ASP A 204 7.17 2.50 -21.28
C ASP A 204 8.47 3.33 -21.40
N LYS A 205 8.37 4.66 -21.30
CA LYS A 205 9.54 5.54 -21.24
C LYS A 205 10.48 5.17 -20.09
N GLN A 206 9.94 4.89 -18.91
CA GLN A 206 10.72 4.50 -17.74
C GLN A 206 11.41 3.15 -17.96
N GLU A 207 10.74 2.16 -18.56
CA GLU A 207 11.30 0.84 -18.84
C GLU A 207 12.41 0.87 -19.92
N ARG A 208 12.43 1.91 -20.76
CA ARG A 208 13.48 2.15 -21.76
C ARG A 208 14.68 2.93 -21.23
N MET A 209 14.60 3.49 -20.01
CA MET A 209 15.73 4.23 -19.45
C MET A 209 16.95 3.33 -19.24
N PRO A 210 18.16 3.81 -19.58
CA PRO A 210 19.40 3.07 -19.32
C PRO A 210 19.51 2.68 -17.84
N GLY A 211 19.88 1.42 -17.58
CA GLY A 211 20.02 0.88 -16.21
C GLY A 211 18.72 0.59 -15.47
N PHE A 212 17.53 0.84 -16.08
CA PHE A 212 16.26 0.44 -15.47
C PHE A 212 16.11 -1.08 -15.46
N LYS A 213 16.39 -1.75 -16.57
CA LYS A 213 16.31 -3.21 -16.66
C LYS A 213 17.59 -3.84 -16.13
N LEU A 214 17.43 -4.82 -15.26
CA LEU A 214 18.51 -5.71 -14.86
C LEU A 214 18.52 -6.92 -15.79
N GLN A 215 19.71 -7.40 -16.10
CA GLN A 215 19.94 -8.58 -16.93
C GLN A 215 20.23 -9.79 -16.03
N LYS A 216 20.00 -11.01 -16.54
CA LYS A 216 20.43 -12.23 -15.86
C LYS A 216 21.96 -12.18 -15.67
N GLY A 217 22.43 -12.55 -14.49
CA GLY A 217 23.83 -12.47 -14.10
C GLY A 217 24.25 -11.13 -13.48
N ASP A 218 23.41 -10.07 -13.53
CA ASP A 218 23.72 -8.82 -12.83
C ASP A 218 23.82 -9.05 -11.32
N LYS A 219 24.86 -8.51 -10.70
CA LYS A 219 25.02 -8.51 -9.25
C LYS A 219 24.32 -7.29 -8.67
N VAL A 220 23.48 -7.52 -7.66
CA VAL A 220 22.69 -6.46 -7.00
C VAL A 220 22.80 -6.56 -5.49
N LYS A 221 22.62 -5.41 -4.81
CA LYS A 221 22.36 -5.33 -3.38
C LYS A 221 20.91 -4.95 -3.15
N ILE A 222 20.33 -5.44 -2.05
CA ILE A 222 18.93 -5.22 -1.70
C ILE A 222 18.82 -4.11 -0.66
N GLU A 223 17.89 -3.19 -0.83
CA GLU A 223 17.58 -2.18 0.18
C GLU A 223 16.99 -2.86 1.43
N ILE A 224 17.63 -2.63 2.56
CA ILE A 224 17.13 -3.10 3.86
C ILE A 224 15.95 -2.22 4.26
N PRO A 225 14.79 -2.81 4.65
CA PRO A 225 13.67 -2.04 5.16
C PRO A 225 14.11 -1.13 6.31
N LYS A 226 13.57 0.06 6.35
CA LYS A 226 13.70 0.92 7.53
C LYS A 226 12.96 0.22 8.66
N ARG A 227 13.70 -0.34 9.62
CA ARG A 227 13.09 -0.78 10.86
C ARG A 227 12.67 0.42 11.68
N ASP A 228 11.62 0.24 12.48
CA ASP A 228 11.25 1.21 13.50
C ASP A 228 12.50 1.51 14.34
N PRO A 229 12.89 2.79 14.54
CA PRO A 229 14.04 3.13 15.38
C PRO A 229 13.89 2.64 16.83
N TYR A 230 12.69 2.21 17.21
CA TYR A 230 12.34 1.68 18.54
C TYR A 230 12.03 0.18 18.53
N GLU A 231 12.31 -0.54 17.42
CA GLU A 231 12.03 -1.97 17.30
C GLU A 231 12.89 -2.76 18.29
N ASN A 232 12.24 -3.33 19.31
CA ASN A 232 12.73 -4.42 20.18
C ASN A 232 14.04 -4.21 20.96
N THR A 233 14.39 -3.01 21.37
CA THR A 233 15.39 -2.82 22.41
C THR A 233 14.67 -2.47 23.72
N ILE A 234 14.19 -3.50 24.40
CA ILE A 234 13.81 -3.41 25.81
C ILE A 234 15.15 -3.45 26.58
N ASP A 235 15.41 -2.41 27.36
CA ASP A 235 16.55 -2.42 28.28
C ASP A 235 16.21 -3.33 29.47
N TYR A 236 17.17 -4.13 29.85
CA TYR A 236 17.03 -5.03 31.01
C TYR A 236 17.95 -4.52 32.12
N ASP A 237 17.44 -4.50 33.33
CA ASP A 237 18.25 -4.22 34.51
C ASP A 237 19.26 -5.38 34.77
N ASN A 238 20.16 -5.17 35.73
CA ASN A 238 21.16 -6.17 36.10
C ASN A 238 20.55 -7.49 36.62
N ASN A 239 19.25 -7.54 36.88
CA ASN A 239 18.50 -8.72 37.35
C ASN A 239 17.70 -9.36 36.22
N GLY A 240 17.80 -8.88 34.98
CA GLY A 240 17.09 -9.42 33.81
C GLY A 240 15.63 -8.96 33.68
N ASN A 241 15.18 -7.97 34.48
CA ASN A 241 13.84 -7.41 34.35
C ASN A 241 13.81 -6.30 33.32
N SER A 242 12.75 -6.26 32.50
CA SER A 242 12.54 -5.19 31.53
C SER A 242 12.35 -3.84 32.24
N THR A 243 13.18 -2.87 31.92
CA THR A 243 13.07 -1.50 32.47
C THR A 243 11.95 -0.68 31.82
N GLY A 244 11.31 -1.21 30.77
CA GLY A 244 10.31 -0.49 29.98
C GLY A 244 10.90 0.64 29.12
N THR A 245 12.20 0.88 29.18
CA THR A 245 12.88 1.95 28.44
C THR A 245 13.16 1.51 27.01
N ARG A 246 12.64 2.22 26.01
CA ARG A 246 12.97 1.99 24.60
C ARG A 246 14.27 2.69 24.24
N ILE A 247 15.31 1.93 23.93
CA ILE A 247 16.60 2.50 23.52
C ILE A 247 16.53 2.90 22.04
N ARG A 248 16.82 4.17 21.75
CA ARG A 248 16.93 4.67 20.37
C ARG A 248 18.15 4.06 19.69
N VAL A 249 17.92 3.18 18.72
CA VAL A 249 19.01 2.56 17.96
C VAL A 249 19.69 3.61 17.07
N ARG A 250 21.04 3.70 17.15
CA ARG A 250 21.84 4.69 16.42
C ARG A 250 21.55 4.71 14.91
N LYS A 251 21.49 5.91 14.32
CA LYS A 251 21.15 6.24 12.92
C LYS A 251 22.07 5.63 11.84
N ASN A 252 23.22 5.06 12.18
CA ASN A 252 24.22 4.57 11.23
C ASN A 252 24.01 3.10 10.83
N ARG A 253 22.79 2.75 10.41
CA ARG A 253 22.54 1.40 9.83
C ARG A 253 22.80 1.40 8.33
N ARG A 254 23.38 0.30 7.86
CA ARG A 254 23.55 0.05 6.42
C ARG A 254 22.20 0.11 5.72
N LYS A 255 22.20 0.77 4.58
CA LYS A 255 20.99 0.93 3.77
C LYS A 255 20.74 -0.27 2.86
N TYR A 256 21.79 -1.03 2.56
CA TYR A 256 21.75 -2.18 1.65
C TYR A 256 22.37 -3.42 2.31
N THR A 257 22.00 -4.61 1.80
CA THR A 257 22.56 -5.89 2.24
C THR A 257 24.09 -5.92 2.10
N ARG A 258 24.77 -6.68 2.95
CA ARG A 258 26.23 -6.94 2.82
C ARG A 258 26.47 -7.82 1.61
N GLU A 259 25.66 -8.84 1.48
CA GLU A 259 25.74 -9.86 0.44
C GLU A 259 25.26 -9.32 -0.89
N TYR A 260 25.79 -9.88 -1.95
CA TYR A 260 25.34 -9.68 -3.31
C TYR A 260 24.33 -10.76 -3.67
N TYR A 261 23.42 -10.40 -4.54
CA TYR A 261 22.47 -11.32 -5.11
C TYR A 261 22.63 -11.29 -6.62
N GLU A 262 22.60 -12.47 -7.23
CA GLU A 262 22.62 -12.58 -8.69
C GLU A 262 21.18 -12.52 -9.24
N VAL A 263 20.96 -11.77 -10.28
CA VAL A 263 19.69 -11.70 -10.98
C VAL A 263 19.50 -12.94 -11.83
N LEU A 264 18.54 -13.79 -11.47
CA LEU A 264 18.17 -14.98 -12.26
C LEU A 264 17.27 -14.64 -13.45
N GLY A 265 16.51 -13.56 -13.35
CA GLY A 265 15.59 -13.10 -14.39
C GLY A 265 14.43 -12.29 -13.85
N LYS A 266 13.56 -11.90 -14.76
CA LYS A 266 12.32 -11.15 -14.43
C LYS A 266 11.21 -12.13 -14.02
N HIS A 267 10.47 -11.78 -12.98
CA HIS A 267 9.29 -12.51 -12.54
C HIS A 267 8.12 -11.52 -12.42
N GLY A 268 7.29 -11.43 -13.44
CA GLY A 268 6.27 -10.40 -13.57
C GLY A 268 6.88 -8.98 -13.53
N LYS A 269 6.46 -8.16 -12.55
CA LYS A 269 7.01 -6.81 -12.31
C LYS A 269 8.25 -6.79 -11.39
N MET A 270 8.70 -7.94 -10.93
CA MET A 270 9.80 -8.11 -9.99
C MET A 270 10.96 -8.86 -10.61
N TYR A 271 12.06 -8.99 -9.87
CA TYR A 271 13.22 -9.76 -10.25
C TYR A 271 13.41 -10.91 -9.26
N ARG A 272 13.67 -12.12 -9.82
CA ARG A 272 14.11 -13.26 -9.03
C ARG A 272 15.61 -13.14 -8.85
N LEU A 273 16.05 -13.26 -7.62
CA LEU A 273 17.42 -13.08 -7.19
C LEU A 273 17.89 -14.35 -6.47
N GLN A 274 19.16 -14.68 -6.58
CA GLN A 274 19.78 -15.77 -5.87
C GLN A 274 20.91 -15.25 -4.99
N ALA A 275 20.94 -15.67 -3.74
CA ALA A 275 22.04 -15.46 -2.81
C ALA A 275 23.15 -16.49 -3.02
N GLU A 276 24.31 -16.30 -2.39
CA GLU A 276 25.44 -17.25 -2.46
C GLU A 276 25.09 -18.64 -1.90
N ASP A 277 24.22 -18.70 -0.90
CA ASP A 277 23.70 -19.95 -0.30
C ASP A 277 22.63 -20.63 -1.18
N LYS A 278 22.44 -20.18 -2.43
CA LYS A 278 21.42 -20.64 -3.38
C LYS A 278 19.98 -20.35 -3.00
N THR A 279 19.71 -19.67 -1.89
CA THR A 279 18.35 -19.21 -1.60
C THR A 279 17.87 -18.22 -2.66
N THR A 280 16.58 -18.32 -3.01
CA THR A 280 15.98 -17.44 -4.01
C THR A 280 14.93 -16.53 -3.39
N ILE A 281 14.97 -15.26 -3.77
CA ILE A 281 14.01 -14.24 -3.32
C ILE A 281 13.51 -13.42 -4.50
N VAL A 282 12.39 -12.75 -4.33
CA VAL A 282 11.81 -11.88 -5.36
C VAL A 282 11.71 -10.45 -4.82
N ARG A 283 12.22 -9.48 -5.58
CA ARG A 283 12.22 -8.06 -5.17
C ARG A 283 11.88 -7.13 -6.35
N PRO A 284 11.17 -6.01 -6.08
CA PRO A 284 10.89 -5.01 -7.10
C PRO A 284 12.17 -4.22 -7.49
N ARG A 285 12.22 -3.72 -8.73
CA ARG A 285 13.40 -3.03 -9.28
C ARG A 285 13.93 -1.89 -8.40
N PHE A 286 13.05 -1.10 -7.82
CA PHE A 286 13.44 0.07 -7.01
C PHE A 286 14.09 -0.28 -5.66
N LYS A 287 14.00 -1.54 -5.23
CA LYS A 287 14.70 -2.06 -4.04
C LYS A 287 16.09 -2.59 -4.35
N LEU A 288 16.48 -2.61 -5.63
CA LEU A 288 17.71 -3.21 -6.10
C LEU A 288 18.68 -2.16 -6.60
N VAL A 289 19.94 -2.27 -6.20
CA VAL A 289 21.05 -1.48 -6.70
C VAL A 289 22.03 -2.40 -7.42
N LYS A 290 22.22 -2.14 -8.70
CA LYS A 290 23.25 -2.87 -9.49
C LYS A 290 24.62 -2.48 -8.94
N VAL A 291 25.46 -3.48 -8.73
CA VAL A 291 26.85 -3.32 -8.34
C VAL A 291 27.70 -3.56 -9.57
N GLN A 292 28.53 -2.60 -9.87
CA GLN A 292 29.48 -2.68 -10.99
C GLN A 292 30.64 -3.61 -10.67
#